data_7bd48faca19ff858c73d3861025b2a60
#
_entry.id   7bd48faca19ff858c73d3861025b2a60
#
_cell.length_a   1.000
_cell.length_b   1.000
_cell.length_c   1.000
_cell.angle_alpha   90.00
_cell.angle_beta   90.00
_cell.angle_gamma   90.00
#
_symmetry.space_group_name_H-M   'P 1'
#
loop_
_entity.id
_entity.type
_entity.pdbx_description
1 polymer ?
#
loop_
_entity_poly.entity_id
_entity_poly.type
_entity_poly.pdbx_seq_one_letter_code
_entity_poly.pdbx_strand_id
1 'polypeptide(L)'
;MFRQRLEERFKKYGLELAEEKTKILEFGRFARQNRERRGERKPDTFDFRGFTFYCGMDGKKQFFRCRVKTSKKKLRSKIKQMKEWIKDHRTMPLELIFKTVNAKLRGHYQYYGVTDNTREVKNYLTQTKRLLFKWLNRRSQRRSYTFDTFYNGLLKTFPLLEPSIKVSLFYR
;
A
#
# COMPACT_ATOMS: atom_id res chain seq x y z
N MET A 1 33.64 -6.66 -7.32
CA MET A 1 34.32 -5.42 -6.86
C MET A 1 33.58 -4.68 -5.75
N PHE A 2 32.37 -4.13 -5.91
CA PHE A 2 31.64 -3.43 -4.81
C PHE A 2 31.26 -4.34 -3.63
N ARG A 3 30.65 -5.52 -3.91
CA ARG A 3 30.22 -6.48 -2.88
C ARG A 3 31.41 -6.94 -2.03
N GLN A 4 32.54 -7.31 -2.65
CA GLN A 4 33.76 -7.73 -1.95
C GLN A 4 34.28 -6.66 -1.00
N ARG A 5 34.35 -5.40 -1.46
CA ARG A 5 34.76 -4.24 -0.61
C ARG A 5 33.80 -4.03 0.56
N LEU A 6 32.50 -4.26 0.36
CA LEU A 6 31.50 -4.13 1.42
C LEU A 6 31.67 -5.26 2.45
N GLU A 7 31.93 -6.49 2.01
CA GLU A 7 32.20 -7.64 2.89
C GLU A 7 33.47 -7.43 3.72
N GLU A 8 34.56 -6.99 3.09
CA GLU A 8 35.81 -6.65 3.79
C GLU A 8 35.60 -5.55 4.83
N ARG A 9 34.81 -4.53 4.49
CA ARG A 9 34.50 -3.45 5.42
C ARG A 9 33.68 -3.95 6.62
N PHE A 10 32.68 -4.79 6.38
CA PHE A 10 31.85 -5.35 7.45
C PHE A 10 32.66 -6.26 8.39
N LYS A 11 33.52 -7.10 7.83
CA LYS A 11 34.43 -7.95 8.63
C LYS A 11 35.31 -7.16 9.59
N LYS A 12 35.76 -5.96 9.20
CA LYS A 12 36.55 -5.06 10.10
C LYS A 12 35.78 -4.63 11.35
N TYR A 13 34.44 -4.64 11.30
CA TYR A 13 33.57 -4.27 12.42
C TYR A 13 32.88 -5.48 13.05
N GLY A 14 33.36 -6.71 12.79
CA GLY A 14 32.75 -7.94 13.31
C GLY A 14 31.34 -8.23 12.77
N LEU A 15 30.99 -7.66 11.61
CA LEU A 15 29.70 -7.85 10.96
C LEU A 15 29.82 -8.77 9.75
N GLU A 16 28.82 -9.61 9.53
CA GLU A 16 28.74 -10.47 8.36
C GLU A 16 27.57 -10.08 7.46
N LEU A 17 27.79 -10.17 6.15
CA LEU A 17 26.74 -10.02 5.16
C LEU A 17 25.92 -11.32 5.04
N ALA A 18 24.61 -11.24 5.27
CA ALA A 18 23.72 -12.36 5.00
C ALA A 18 23.60 -12.56 3.48
N GLU A 19 24.34 -13.50 2.92
CA GLU A 19 24.43 -13.76 1.47
C GLU A 19 23.06 -14.02 0.83
N GLU A 20 22.21 -14.81 1.49
CA GLU A 20 20.86 -15.14 1.02
C GLU A 20 19.94 -13.91 0.92
N LYS A 21 20.21 -12.85 1.69
CA LYS A 21 19.40 -11.63 1.75
C LYS A 21 20.03 -10.46 0.99
N THR A 22 21.30 -10.57 0.63
CA THR A 22 22.04 -9.52 -0.07
C THR A 22 21.96 -9.74 -1.58
N LYS A 23 21.27 -8.83 -2.26
CA LYS A 23 21.09 -8.87 -3.72
C LYS A 23 21.55 -7.56 -4.35
N ILE A 24 22.25 -7.66 -5.46
CA ILE A 24 22.50 -6.51 -6.33
C ILE A 24 21.33 -6.42 -7.31
N LEU A 25 20.65 -5.29 -7.28
CA LEU A 25 19.50 -5.04 -8.15
C LEU A 25 19.86 -3.97 -9.18
N GLU A 26 19.58 -4.25 -10.44
CA GLU A 26 19.66 -3.22 -11.47
C GLU A 26 18.39 -2.38 -11.42
N PHE A 27 18.58 -1.11 -11.03
CA PHE A 27 17.48 -0.22 -10.75
C PHE A 27 17.74 1.19 -11.28
N GLY A 28 16.69 1.89 -11.72
CA GLY A 28 16.81 3.27 -12.16
C GLY A 28 16.47 3.50 -13.62
N ARG A 29 16.92 4.64 -14.14
CA ARG A 29 16.53 5.19 -15.46
C ARG A 29 16.79 4.25 -16.63
N PHE A 30 17.91 3.56 -16.62
CA PHE A 30 18.36 2.71 -17.72
C PHE A 30 18.07 1.22 -17.51
N ALA A 31 17.51 0.83 -16.37
CA ALA A 31 17.30 -0.56 -16.03
C ALA A 31 16.49 -1.34 -17.09
N ARG A 32 15.50 -0.68 -17.72
CA ARG A 32 14.71 -1.29 -18.79
C ARG A 32 15.56 -1.58 -20.03
N GLN A 33 16.32 -0.59 -20.52
CA GLN A 33 17.14 -0.72 -21.72
C GLN A 33 18.24 -1.78 -21.55
N ASN A 34 18.89 -1.79 -20.37
CA ASN A 34 19.92 -2.76 -20.06
C ASN A 34 19.36 -4.18 -20.02
N ARG A 35 18.15 -4.36 -19.46
CA ARG A 35 17.49 -5.66 -19.45
C ARG A 35 17.03 -6.13 -20.83
N GLU A 36 16.45 -5.23 -21.62
CA GLU A 36 16.08 -5.53 -23.01
C GLU A 36 17.29 -5.97 -23.84
N ARG A 37 18.46 -5.34 -23.66
CA ARG A 37 19.72 -5.75 -24.32
C ARG A 37 20.18 -7.17 -23.94
N ARG A 38 19.79 -7.64 -22.73
CA ARG A 38 20.10 -9.00 -22.25
C ARG A 38 18.97 -10.01 -22.52
N GLY A 39 17.93 -9.62 -23.25
CA GLY A 39 16.76 -10.46 -23.50
C GLY A 39 15.83 -10.64 -22.30
N GLU A 40 15.98 -9.83 -21.25
CA GLU A 40 15.15 -9.89 -20.05
C GLU A 40 13.95 -8.95 -20.17
N ARG A 41 12.79 -9.37 -19.63
CA ARG A 41 11.52 -8.63 -19.90
C ARG A 41 11.28 -7.40 -19.01
N LYS A 42 11.65 -7.44 -17.73
CA LYS A 42 11.27 -6.38 -16.77
C LYS A 42 12.40 -6.09 -15.78
N PRO A 43 12.56 -4.81 -15.39
CA PRO A 43 13.45 -4.43 -14.30
C PRO A 43 13.07 -5.11 -12.98
N ASP A 44 14.06 -5.24 -12.10
CA ASP A 44 13.86 -5.75 -10.76
C ASP A 44 12.91 -4.88 -9.94
N THR A 45 12.31 -5.50 -8.95
CA THR A 45 11.51 -4.81 -7.93
C THR A 45 11.98 -5.28 -6.56
N PHE A 46 11.88 -4.42 -5.55
CA PHE A 46 12.17 -4.81 -4.19
C PHE A 46 11.18 -4.21 -3.20
N ASP A 47 10.96 -4.94 -2.11
CA ASP A 47 10.12 -4.48 -1.01
C ASP A 47 10.99 -3.88 0.10
N PHE A 48 10.65 -2.65 0.51
CA PHE A 48 11.30 -1.98 1.63
C PHE A 48 10.26 -1.20 2.44
N ARG A 49 10.27 -1.37 3.76
CA ARG A 49 9.36 -0.70 4.72
C ARG A 49 7.87 -0.74 4.30
N GLY A 50 7.42 -1.85 3.73
CA GLY A 50 6.02 -2.02 3.34
C GLY A 50 5.64 -1.43 1.99
N PHE A 51 6.60 -0.88 1.27
CA PHE A 51 6.46 -0.45 -0.12
C PHE A 51 7.18 -1.41 -1.07
N THR A 52 6.66 -1.53 -2.28
CA THR A 52 7.37 -2.13 -3.42
C THR A 52 7.90 -1.01 -4.30
N PHE A 53 9.19 -0.96 -4.48
CA PHE A 53 9.89 -0.08 -5.43
C PHE A 53 10.01 -0.78 -6.77
N TYR A 54 9.71 -0.06 -7.86
CA TYR A 54 9.75 -0.59 -9.22
C TYR A 54 10.09 0.51 -10.21
N CYS A 55 10.66 0.14 -11.35
CA CYS A 55 10.89 1.05 -12.46
C CYS A 55 9.73 1.01 -13.44
N GLY A 56 9.28 2.16 -13.88
CA GLY A 56 8.16 2.28 -14.81
C GLY A 56 8.03 3.66 -15.42
N MET A 57 7.22 3.77 -16.45
CA MET A 57 6.89 5.07 -17.05
C MET A 57 6.13 5.95 -16.06
N ASP A 58 6.34 7.24 -16.14
CA ASP A 58 5.54 8.21 -15.40
C ASP A 58 4.08 8.22 -15.91
N GLY A 59 3.20 8.98 -15.21
CA GLY A 59 1.77 9.05 -15.58
C GLY A 59 1.51 9.63 -16.97
N LYS A 60 2.43 10.45 -17.46
CA LYS A 60 2.39 11.06 -18.80
C LYS A 60 3.15 10.24 -19.86
N LYS A 61 3.74 9.09 -19.46
CA LYS A 61 4.57 8.20 -20.29
C LYS A 61 5.78 8.89 -20.95
N GLN A 62 6.27 9.97 -20.34
CA GLN A 62 7.41 10.73 -20.86
C GLN A 62 8.75 10.19 -20.39
N PHE A 63 8.80 9.75 -19.13
CA PHE A 63 10.06 9.33 -18.50
C PHE A 63 9.91 7.98 -17.81
N PHE A 64 10.93 7.14 -17.98
CA PHE A 64 11.08 5.91 -17.22
C PHE A 64 11.83 6.23 -15.92
N ARG A 65 11.19 5.97 -14.77
CA ARG A 65 11.71 6.35 -13.45
C ARG A 65 11.38 5.32 -12.37
N CYS A 66 12.04 5.49 -11.23
CA CYS A 66 11.67 4.79 -10.01
C CYS A 66 10.28 5.22 -9.56
N ARG A 67 9.45 4.25 -9.21
CA ARG A 67 8.10 4.44 -8.69
C ARG A 67 7.90 3.60 -7.43
N VAL A 68 6.90 3.97 -6.64
CA VAL A 68 6.60 3.29 -5.39
C VAL A 68 5.11 2.95 -5.30
N LYS A 69 4.80 1.82 -4.68
CA LYS A 69 3.43 1.43 -4.33
C LYS A 69 3.44 0.64 -3.02
N THR A 70 2.32 0.58 -2.33
CA THR A 70 2.17 -0.31 -1.16
C THR A 70 2.42 -1.77 -1.58
N SER A 71 3.24 -2.49 -0.83
CA SER A 71 3.51 -3.89 -1.14
C SER A 71 2.23 -4.72 -0.99
N LYS A 72 2.02 -5.67 -1.91
CA LYS A 72 0.83 -6.53 -1.93
C LYS A 72 0.61 -7.26 -0.59
N LYS A 73 1.71 -7.73 0.02
CA LYS A 73 1.68 -8.42 1.32
C LYS A 73 1.15 -7.49 2.42
N LYS A 74 1.64 -6.26 2.49
CA LYS A 74 1.21 -5.27 3.51
C LYS A 74 -0.22 -4.80 3.27
N LEU A 75 -0.60 -4.53 2.02
CA LEU A 75 -1.98 -4.14 1.70
C LEU A 75 -2.98 -5.23 2.11
N ARG A 76 -2.71 -6.50 1.75
CA ARG A 76 -3.54 -7.64 2.15
C ARG A 76 -3.65 -7.77 3.67
N SER A 77 -2.52 -7.64 4.39
CA SER A 77 -2.49 -7.67 5.86
C SER A 77 -3.34 -6.56 6.47
N LYS A 78 -3.24 -5.33 5.95
CA LYS A 78 -4.03 -4.18 6.44
C LYS A 78 -5.54 -4.35 6.17
N ILE A 79 -5.90 -4.87 4.99
CA ILE A 79 -7.31 -5.19 4.67
C ILE A 79 -7.83 -6.31 5.60
N LYS A 80 -7.01 -7.33 5.87
CA LYS A 80 -7.37 -8.41 6.81
C LYS A 80 -7.61 -7.86 8.22
N GLN A 81 -6.70 -7.03 8.74
CA GLN A 81 -6.85 -6.39 10.05
C GLN A 81 -8.11 -5.51 10.12
N MET A 82 -8.42 -4.73 9.06
CA MET A 82 -9.65 -3.95 8.99
C MET A 82 -10.89 -4.84 8.99
N LYS A 83 -10.87 -5.94 8.23
CA LYS A 83 -11.96 -6.93 8.18
C LYS A 83 -12.24 -7.52 9.55
N GLU A 84 -11.22 -8.00 10.23
CA GLU A 84 -11.34 -8.62 11.56
C GLU A 84 -11.90 -7.61 12.55
N TRP A 85 -11.34 -6.40 12.58
CA TRP A 85 -11.84 -5.36 13.47
C TRP A 85 -13.32 -5.02 13.22
N ILE A 86 -13.74 -4.78 11.97
CA ILE A 86 -15.14 -4.48 11.64
C ILE A 86 -16.06 -5.66 12.00
N LYS A 87 -15.61 -6.91 11.73
CA LYS A 87 -16.36 -8.12 12.08
C LYS A 87 -16.65 -8.19 13.58
N ASP A 88 -15.64 -7.97 14.40
CA ASP A 88 -15.72 -8.14 15.85
C ASP A 88 -16.51 -6.99 16.53
N HIS A 89 -16.45 -5.81 15.93
CA HIS A 89 -17.10 -4.60 16.48
C HIS A 89 -18.37 -4.19 15.72
N ARG A 90 -18.92 -5.05 14.86
CA ARG A 90 -20.07 -4.73 14.00
C ARG A 90 -21.35 -4.33 14.78
N THR A 91 -21.48 -4.74 16.03
CA THR A 91 -22.65 -4.47 16.89
C THR A 91 -22.54 -3.15 17.66
N MET A 92 -21.38 -2.49 17.67
CA MET A 92 -21.18 -1.19 18.30
C MET A 92 -22.07 -0.10 17.67
N PRO A 93 -22.31 1.03 18.37
CA PRO A 93 -22.93 2.21 17.78
C PRO A 93 -22.22 2.65 16.49
N LEU A 94 -23.00 3.02 15.48
CA LEU A 94 -22.45 3.37 14.14
C LEU A 94 -21.42 4.50 14.22
N GLU A 95 -21.71 5.52 15.01
CA GLU A 95 -20.83 6.67 15.22
C GLU A 95 -19.42 6.22 15.66
N LEU A 96 -19.34 5.32 16.65
CA LEU A 96 -18.07 4.79 17.15
C LEU A 96 -17.35 3.93 16.10
N ILE A 97 -18.11 3.12 15.33
CA ILE A 97 -17.53 2.33 14.23
C ILE A 97 -16.88 3.27 13.20
N PHE A 98 -17.61 4.27 12.73
CA PHE A 98 -17.11 5.18 11.69
C PHE A 98 -15.98 6.09 12.20
N LYS A 99 -16.05 6.56 13.46
CA LYS A 99 -14.96 7.30 14.10
C LYS A 99 -13.67 6.48 14.13
N THR A 100 -13.74 5.22 14.57
CA THR A 100 -12.56 4.35 14.64
C THR A 100 -12.05 3.95 13.26
N VAL A 101 -12.94 3.64 12.31
CA VAL A 101 -12.55 3.35 10.92
C VAL A 101 -11.83 4.55 10.31
N ASN A 102 -12.33 5.77 10.51
CA ASN A 102 -11.69 7.00 10.05
C ASN A 102 -10.31 7.23 10.69
N ALA A 103 -10.14 6.91 11.97
CA ALA A 103 -8.83 6.97 12.62
C ALA A 103 -7.84 5.97 11.97
N LYS A 104 -8.27 4.73 11.68
CA LYS A 104 -7.46 3.72 10.98
C LYS A 104 -7.13 4.15 9.54
N LEU A 105 -8.08 4.73 8.81
CA LEU A 105 -7.87 5.28 7.47
C LEU A 105 -6.86 6.42 7.50
N ARG A 106 -6.98 7.36 8.45
CA ARG A 106 -6.05 8.48 8.63
C ARG A 106 -4.62 7.97 8.84
N GLY A 107 -4.40 7.03 9.75
CA GLY A 107 -3.08 6.44 9.99
C GLY A 107 -2.53 5.74 8.74
N HIS A 108 -3.37 5.05 7.98
CA HIS A 108 -2.97 4.43 6.71
C HIS A 108 -2.56 5.49 5.67
N TYR A 109 -3.31 6.59 5.54
CA TYR A 109 -3.02 7.65 4.57
C TYR A 109 -1.78 8.46 4.95
N GLN A 110 -1.53 8.66 6.25
CA GLN A 110 -0.31 9.32 6.72
C GLN A 110 0.95 8.54 6.33
N TYR A 111 0.90 7.23 6.40
CA TYR A 111 2.06 6.38 6.07
C TYR A 111 2.17 6.09 4.57
N TYR A 112 1.07 5.73 3.93
CA TYR A 112 1.06 5.26 2.54
C TYR A 112 0.65 6.34 1.52
N GLY A 113 0.27 7.52 1.97
CA GLY A 113 -0.14 8.65 1.11
C GLY A 113 1.05 9.35 0.46
N VAL A 114 1.85 8.60 -0.30
CA VAL A 114 3.01 9.10 -1.04
C VAL A 114 2.74 9.13 -2.54
N THR A 115 3.51 9.95 -3.27
CA THR A 115 3.45 10.02 -4.73
C THR A 115 3.51 8.62 -5.37
N ASP A 116 2.80 8.40 -6.46
CA ASP A 116 2.64 7.14 -7.20
C ASP A 116 1.78 6.06 -6.51
N ASN A 117 1.47 6.19 -5.24
CA ASN A 117 0.73 5.19 -4.47
C ASN A 117 -0.79 5.44 -4.38
N THR A 118 -1.31 6.44 -5.08
CA THR A 118 -2.74 6.83 -5.04
C THR A 118 -3.69 5.66 -5.30
N ARG A 119 -3.33 4.78 -6.23
CA ARG A 119 -4.14 3.62 -6.59
C ARG A 119 -4.33 2.67 -5.41
N GLU A 120 -3.26 2.33 -4.69
CA GLU A 120 -3.32 1.38 -3.58
C GLU A 120 -4.01 1.98 -2.35
N VAL A 121 -3.84 3.29 -2.13
CA VAL A 121 -4.52 4.00 -1.05
C VAL A 121 -6.04 4.09 -1.33
N LYS A 122 -6.45 4.38 -2.57
CA LYS A 122 -7.86 4.34 -2.99
C LYS A 122 -8.43 2.93 -2.91
N ASN A 123 -7.66 1.90 -3.28
CA ASN A 123 -8.06 0.51 -3.17
C ASN A 123 -8.35 0.14 -1.71
N TYR A 124 -7.51 0.56 -0.77
CA TYR A 124 -7.75 0.32 0.66
C TYR A 124 -9.08 0.92 1.14
N LEU A 125 -9.42 2.15 0.75
CA LEU A 125 -10.73 2.75 1.04
C LEU A 125 -11.88 1.95 0.43
N THR A 126 -11.76 1.58 -0.85
CA THR A 126 -12.79 0.79 -1.55
C THR A 126 -13.06 -0.55 -0.85
N GLN A 127 -11.99 -1.25 -0.44
CA GLN A 127 -12.13 -2.49 0.33
C GLN A 127 -12.76 -2.23 1.70
N THR A 128 -12.41 -1.14 2.36
CA THR A 128 -13.02 -0.74 3.64
C THR A 128 -14.53 -0.49 3.50
N LYS A 129 -14.97 0.24 2.46
CA LYS A 129 -16.39 0.46 2.15
C LYS A 129 -17.12 -0.88 1.95
N ARG A 130 -16.55 -1.81 1.17
CA ARG A 130 -17.11 -3.16 0.95
C ARG A 130 -17.20 -3.99 2.23
N LEU A 131 -16.20 -3.90 3.10
CA LEU A 131 -16.19 -4.59 4.38
C LEU A 131 -17.26 -4.05 5.34
N LEU A 132 -17.42 -2.72 5.43
CA LEU A 132 -18.48 -2.10 6.21
C LEU A 132 -19.86 -2.54 5.70
N PHE A 133 -20.12 -2.44 4.41
CA PHE A 133 -21.38 -2.93 3.82
C PHE A 133 -21.66 -4.38 4.17
N LYS A 134 -20.66 -5.27 4.00
CA LYS A 134 -20.80 -6.69 4.31
C LYS A 134 -21.11 -6.94 5.78
N TRP A 135 -20.38 -6.34 6.70
CA TRP A 135 -20.47 -6.69 8.11
C TRP A 135 -21.57 -5.93 8.87
N LEU A 136 -21.93 -4.73 8.45
CA LEU A 136 -23.09 -4.03 8.99
C LEU A 136 -24.41 -4.74 8.59
N ASN A 137 -24.47 -5.35 7.41
CA ASN A 137 -25.59 -6.22 7.00
C ASN A 137 -25.63 -7.56 7.73
N ARG A 138 -24.64 -7.87 8.58
CA ARG A 138 -24.58 -9.09 9.39
C ARG A 138 -24.68 -8.81 10.89
N ARG A 139 -25.23 -7.65 11.27
CA ARG A 139 -25.49 -7.28 12.68
C ARG A 139 -26.67 -8.05 13.25
N SER A 140 -27.65 -8.36 12.41
CA SER A 140 -28.87 -9.10 12.74
C SER A 140 -29.18 -10.12 11.62
N GLN A 141 -30.18 -10.93 11.83
CA GLN A 141 -30.67 -11.87 10.81
C GLN A 141 -31.34 -11.15 9.62
N ARG A 142 -31.81 -9.92 9.82
CA ARG A 142 -32.41 -9.10 8.76
C ARG A 142 -31.34 -8.26 8.07
N ARG A 143 -31.44 -8.15 6.73
CA ARG A 143 -30.59 -7.25 5.94
C ARG A 143 -30.91 -5.79 6.30
N SER A 144 -29.93 -5.07 6.85
CA SER A 144 -30.12 -3.70 7.34
C SER A 144 -30.02 -2.65 6.23
N TYR A 145 -29.18 -2.88 5.21
CA TYR A 145 -28.88 -1.91 4.14
C TYR A 145 -28.93 -2.55 2.76
N THR A 146 -29.61 -1.90 1.83
CA THR A 146 -29.39 -2.10 0.39
C THR A 146 -28.12 -1.41 -0.04
N PHE A 147 -27.68 -1.64 -1.27
CA PHE A 147 -26.51 -0.94 -1.80
C PHE A 147 -26.76 0.58 -1.81
N ASP A 148 -27.92 1.01 -2.28
CA ASP A 148 -28.30 2.42 -2.35
C ASP A 148 -28.38 3.08 -0.97
N THR A 149 -29.11 2.48 -0.02
CA THR A 149 -29.23 3.05 1.33
C THR A 149 -27.88 3.09 2.08
N PHE A 150 -26.95 2.20 1.77
CA PHE A 150 -25.61 2.23 2.32
C PHE A 150 -24.76 3.36 1.70
N TYR A 151 -24.66 3.39 0.36
CA TYR A 151 -23.75 4.35 -0.31
C TYR A 151 -24.31 5.77 -0.37
N ASN A 152 -25.62 5.93 -0.60
CA ASN A 152 -26.28 7.22 -0.74
C ASN A 152 -26.94 7.72 0.55
N GLY A 153 -27.13 6.87 1.54
CA GLY A 153 -27.66 7.20 2.85
C GLY A 153 -26.56 7.18 3.93
N LEU A 154 -26.20 5.99 4.40
CA LEU A 154 -25.31 5.82 5.57
C LEU A 154 -23.95 6.50 5.39
N LEU A 155 -23.32 6.38 4.23
CA LEU A 155 -22.02 7.02 3.97
C LEU A 155 -22.10 8.54 3.82
N LYS A 156 -23.29 9.11 3.58
CA LYS A 156 -23.49 10.56 3.65
C LYS A 156 -23.62 11.04 5.09
N THR A 157 -24.31 10.28 5.93
CA THR A 157 -24.44 10.59 7.36
C THR A 157 -23.12 10.40 8.12
N PHE A 158 -22.38 9.33 7.79
CA PHE A 158 -21.09 8.99 8.38
C PHE A 158 -20.02 8.93 7.29
N PRO A 159 -19.48 10.06 6.82
CA PRO A 159 -18.52 10.07 5.72
C PRO A 159 -17.21 9.42 6.12
N LEU A 160 -16.65 8.64 5.20
CA LEU A 160 -15.31 8.08 5.34
C LEU A 160 -14.28 9.07 4.81
N LEU A 161 -13.14 9.11 5.49
CA LEU A 161 -12.01 9.95 5.13
C LEU A 161 -11.49 9.55 3.74
N GLU A 162 -11.53 10.48 2.81
CA GLU A 162 -10.99 10.28 1.46
C GLU A 162 -9.44 10.34 1.47
N PRO A 163 -8.79 9.54 0.63
CA PRO A 163 -7.34 9.48 0.59
C PRO A 163 -6.72 10.74 -0.02
N SER A 164 -5.67 11.23 0.61
CA SER A 164 -4.86 12.32 0.10
C SER A 164 -3.38 11.93 0.06
N ILE A 165 -2.67 12.43 -0.94
CA ILE A 165 -1.21 12.31 -1.03
C ILE A 165 -0.61 13.38 -0.13
N LYS A 166 0.18 12.96 0.86
CA LYS A 166 0.78 13.82 1.88
C LYS A 166 2.24 14.15 1.58
N VAL A 167 2.95 13.24 0.93
CA VAL A 167 4.39 13.36 0.71
C VAL A 167 4.69 13.21 -0.77
N SER A 168 5.38 14.19 -1.35
CA SER A 168 5.99 14.06 -2.67
C SER A 168 7.38 13.45 -2.51
N LEU A 169 7.61 12.32 -3.19
CA LEU A 169 8.94 11.68 -3.23
C LEU A 169 9.86 12.31 -4.29
N PHE A 170 9.34 13.25 -5.05
CA PHE A 170 10.07 13.92 -6.13
C PHE A 170 10.01 15.41 -5.88
N TYR A 171 11.17 15.98 -5.62
CA TYR A 171 11.33 17.44 -5.66
C TYR A 171 11.24 17.88 -7.13
N ARG A 172 10.49 18.92 -7.36
CA ARG A 172 10.54 19.68 -8.62
C ARG A 172 11.73 20.62 -8.57
#